data_d322b5ae3b3b54c31531f46f3477c75d
#
_entry.id   d322b5ae3b3b54c31531f46f3477c75d
#
_cell.length_a   1.000
_cell.length_b   1.000
_cell.length_c   1.000
_cell.angle_alpha   90.00
_cell.angle_beta   90.00
_cell.angle_gamma   90.00
#
_symmetry.space_group_name_H-M   'P 1'
#
loop_
_entity.id
_entity.type
_entity.pdbx_description
1 polymer ?
#
loop_
_entity_poly.entity_id
_entity_poly.type
_entity_poly.pdbx_seq_one_letter_code
_entity_poly.pdbx_strand_id
1 'polypeptide(L)'
;VIAGVTSRDKGELCRRHGADHVIDLAAPDLRNSLREQVYAAVGRRGVDIVLENVGGEVFEACLRALAWCGRLVVVGFASMRLPEAKANYLLVKNISVTGLQWSDYREREPVWVQRVQAELYALWAEGRLRPHVSERYPLERFADALARFGQRGVLGKIVLLP
;
A
#
# COMPACT_ATOMS: atom_id res chain seq x y z
N VAL A 1 -0.28 -2.95 -12.68
CA VAL A 1 -0.16 -2.51 -11.26
C VAL A 1 0.96 -1.49 -11.12
N ILE A 2 0.70 -0.38 -10.39
CA ILE A 2 1.71 0.64 -10.06
C ILE A 2 2.03 0.52 -8.57
N ALA A 3 3.30 0.42 -8.21
CA ALA A 3 3.77 0.43 -6.83
C ALA A 3 4.39 1.78 -6.48
N GLY A 4 3.88 2.44 -5.43
CA GLY A 4 4.47 3.65 -4.86
C GLY A 4 5.47 3.30 -3.75
N VAL A 5 6.72 3.74 -3.87
CA VAL A 5 7.80 3.40 -2.93
C VAL A 5 8.70 4.61 -2.67
N THR A 6 9.51 4.52 -1.59
CA THR A 6 10.43 5.61 -1.17
C THR A 6 11.90 5.28 -1.40
N SER A 7 12.22 4.16 -2.06
CA SER A 7 13.61 3.81 -2.39
C SER A 7 13.68 2.90 -3.61
N ARG A 8 14.83 2.92 -4.27
CA ARG A 8 15.11 2.09 -5.43
C ARG A 8 14.98 0.60 -5.14
N ASP A 9 15.55 0.12 -4.03
CA ASP A 9 15.53 -1.30 -3.64
C ASP A 9 14.10 -1.81 -3.44
N LYS A 10 13.22 -1.00 -2.81
CA LYS A 10 11.79 -1.31 -2.71
C LYS A 10 11.13 -1.39 -4.08
N GLY A 11 11.49 -0.49 -4.99
CA GLY A 11 11.00 -0.51 -6.35
C GLY A 11 11.40 -1.76 -7.12
N GLU A 12 12.66 -2.17 -7.00
CA GLU A 12 13.15 -3.41 -7.61
C GLU A 12 12.46 -4.65 -7.04
N LEU A 13 12.21 -4.67 -5.72
CA LEU A 13 11.43 -5.73 -5.09
C LEU A 13 10.00 -5.77 -5.66
N CYS A 14 9.33 -4.64 -5.77
CA CYS A 14 7.98 -4.58 -6.33
C CYS A 14 7.93 -5.08 -7.76
N ARG A 15 8.90 -4.73 -8.62
CA ARG A 15 8.97 -5.25 -10.00
C ARG A 15 9.14 -6.77 -10.02
N ARG A 16 10.00 -7.33 -9.18
CA ARG A 16 10.17 -8.79 -9.06
C ARG A 16 8.89 -9.51 -8.62
N HIS A 17 8.00 -8.80 -7.91
CA HIS A 17 6.68 -9.30 -7.50
C HIS A 17 5.55 -8.92 -8.45
N GLY A 18 5.86 -8.45 -9.68
CA GLY A 18 4.88 -8.25 -10.73
C GLY A 18 4.29 -6.84 -10.83
N ALA A 19 4.89 -5.83 -10.21
CA ALA A 19 4.50 -4.45 -10.48
C ALA A 19 4.97 -4.03 -11.89
N ASP A 20 4.05 -3.57 -12.72
CA ASP A 20 4.34 -3.10 -14.08
C ASP A 20 5.12 -1.78 -14.04
N HIS A 21 4.78 -0.90 -13.10
CA HIS A 21 5.40 0.40 -12.92
C HIS A 21 5.73 0.66 -11.45
N VAL A 22 6.74 1.49 -11.23
CA VAL A 22 7.13 1.96 -9.90
C VAL A 22 7.20 3.49 -9.95
N ILE A 23 6.60 4.14 -8.97
CA ILE A 23 6.66 5.59 -8.77
C ILE A 23 7.40 5.92 -7.48
N ASP A 24 8.13 7.03 -7.50
CA ASP A 24 8.89 7.52 -6.35
C ASP A 24 8.04 8.43 -5.48
N LEU A 25 7.74 7.96 -4.26
CA LEU A 25 7.03 8.74 -3.24
C LEU A 25 7.95 9.69 -2.45
N ALA A 26 9.26 9.61 -2.65
CA ALA A 26 10.23 10.53 -2.05
C ALA A 26 10.56 11.73 -2.97
N ALA A 27 9.98 11.77 -4.17
CA ALA A 27 10.17 12.85 -5.12
C ALA A 27 9.71 14.21 -4.52
N PRO A 28 10.40 15.31 -4.82
CA PRO A 28 9.97 16.63 -4.39
C PRO A 28 8.62 17.00 -5.00
N ASP A 29 7.88 17.89 -4.34
CA ASP A 29 6.52 18.31 -4.75
C ASP A 29 5.63 17.10 -5.07
N LEU A 30 5.51 16.19 -4.11
CA LEU A 30 4.80 14.92 -4.30
C LEU A 30 3.39 15.14 -4.83
N ARG A 31 2.75 16.21 -4.44
CA ARG A 31 1.40 16.57 -4.90
C ARG A 31 1.28 16.66 -6.43
N ASN A 32 2.28 17.12 -7.11
CA ASN A 32 2.32 17.21 -8.58
C ASN A 32 3.09 16.04 -9.19
N SER A 33 4.27 15.73 -8.65
CA SER A 33 5.16 14.71 -9.21
C SER A 33 4.52 13.32 -9.23
N LEU A 34 3.73 12.92 -8.19
CA LEU A 34 3.04 11.64 -8.19
C LEU A 34 2.09 11.51 -9.38
N ARG A 35 1.26 12.51 -9.62
CA ARG A 35 0.34 12.51 -10.75
C ARG A 35 1.07 12.44 -12.09
N GLU A 36 2.16 13.18 -12.25
CA GLU A 36 2.96 13.17 -13.47
C GLU A 36 3.61 11.81 -13.71
N GLN A 37 4.16 11.19 -12.67
CA GLN A 37 4.69 9.82 -12.76
C GLN A 37 3.62 8.80 -13.15
N VAL A 38 2.43 8.89 -12.55
CA VAL A 38 1.30 8.02 -12.92
C VAL A 38 0.90 8.26 -14.39
N TYR A 39 0.80 9.51 -14.83
CA TYR A 39 0.45 9.82 -16.21
C TYR A 39 1.50 9.37 -17.22
N ALA A 40 2.77 9.43 -16.86
CA ALA A 40 3.85 8.89 -17.67
C ALA A 40 3.77 7.35 -17.80
N ALA A 41 3.32 6.67 -16.74
CA ALA A 41 3.21 5.21 -16.71
C ALA A 41 1.99 4.68 -17.47
N VAL A 42 0.80 5.30 -17.29
CA VAL A 42 -0.49 4.76 -17.77
C VAL A 42 -1.33 5.75 -18.59
N GLY A 43 -0.77 6.91 -18.93
CA GLY A 43 -1.47 7.95 -19.67
C GLY A 43 -2.31 8.87 -18.78
N ARG A 44 -2.81 9.96 -19.37
CA ARG A 44 -3.54 11.05 -18.68
C ARG A 44 -4.88 10.66 -18.08
N ARG A 45 -5.38 9.47 -18.37
CA ARG A 45 -6.58 8.93 -17.76
C ARG A 45 -6.40 8.75 -16.24
N GLY A 46 -5.20 8.40 -15.81
CA GLY A 46 -4.88 8.08 -14.41
C GLY A 46 -5.24 6.63 -14.05
N VAL A 47 -5.36 6.35 -12.75
CA VAL A 47 -5.63 5.01 -12.22
C VAL A 47 -7.06 4.87 -11.70
N ASP A 48 -7.65 3.71 -11.86
CA ASP A 48 -9.03 3.44 -11.44
C ASP A 48 -9.14 3.17 -9.94
N ILE A 49 -8.13 2.50 -9.36
CA ILE A 49 -8.16 2.10 -7.94
C ILE A 49 -6.81 2.45 -7.30
N VAL A 50 -6.87 3.00 -6.11
CA VAL A 50 -5.72 3.22 -5.23
C VAL A 50 -5.99 2.52 -3.90
N LEU A 51 -5.05 1.66 -3.46
CA LEU A 51 -4.98 1.16 -2.08
C LEU A 51 -3.97 2.03 -1.34
N GLU A 52 -4.43 2.79 -0.35
CA GLU A 52 -3.64 3.83 0.30
C GLU A 52 -3.49 3.50 1.80
N ASN A 53 -2.24 3.37 2.25
CA ASN A 53 -1.89 3.00 3.62
C ASN A 53 -0.90 3.97 4.29
N VAL A 54 -0.55 5.06 3.64
CA VAL A 54 0.47 6.01 4.11
C VAL A 54 -0.16 7.21 4.80
N GLY A 55 -1.22 7.76 4.19
CA GLY A 55 -1.88 8.99 4.66
C GLY A 55 -1.15 10.28 4.27
N GLY A 56 -1.57 11.39 4.87
CA GLY A 56 -0.97 12.70 4.67
C GLY A 56 -0.85 13.10 3.20
N GLU A 57 0.31 13.61 2.80
CA GLU A 57 0.56 14.14 1.44
C GLU A 57 0.41 13.08 0.35
N VAL A 58 0.74 11.82 0.64
CA VAL A 58 0.58 10.71 -0.33
C VAL A 58 -0.89 10.53 -0.69
N PHE A 59 -1.77 10.53 0.29
CA PHE A 59 -3.22 10.44 0.05
C PHE A 59 -3.72 11.58 -0.83
N GLU A 60 -3.34 12.83 -0.51
CA GLU A 60 -3.76 14.01 -1.28
C GLU A 60 -3.25 13.95 -2.73
N ALA A 61 -2.02 13.50 -2.93
CA ALA A 61 -1.43 13.31 -4.25
C ALA A 61 -2.16 12.21 -5.05
N CYS A 62 -2.50 11.10 -4.39
CA CYS A 62 -3.25 10.00 -4.99
C CYS A 62 -4.64 10.42 -5.49
N LEU A 63 -5.39 11.26 -4.75
CA LEU A 63 -6.68 11.79 -5.22
C LEU A 63 -6.58 12.50 -6.57
N ARG A 64 -5.46 13.16 -6.82
CA ARG A 64 -5.23 13.87 -8.09
C ARG A 64 -4.88 12.94 -9.24
N ALA A 65 -4.29 11.78 -8.96
CA ALA A 65 -3.90 10.77 -9.94
C ALA A 65 -5.02 9.79 -10.30
N LEU A 66 -6.12 9.76 -9.53
CA LEU A 66 -7.29 8.95 -9.86
C LEU A 66 -7.90 9.33 -11.21
N ALA A 67 -8.38 8.33 -11.91
CA ALA A 67 -9.23 8.48 -13.09
C ALA A 67 -10.60 9.05 -12.72
N TRP A 68 -11.37 9.47 -13.70
CA TRP A 68 -12.80 9.78 -13.52
C TRP A 68 -13.55 8.52 -13.08
N CYS A 69 -14.40 8.64 -12.08
CA CYS A 69 -15.06 7.53 -11.38
C CYS A 69 -14.13 6.56 -10.64
N GLY A 70 -12.86 6.96 -10.42
CA GLY A 70 -11.90 6.16 -9.68
C GLY A 70 -12.21 6.04 -8.19
N ARG A 71 -11.59 5.06 -7.52
CA ARG A 71 -11.78 4.76 -6.10
C ARG A 71 -10.46 4.77 -5.35
N LEU A 72 -10.43 5.46 -4.21
CA LEU A 72 -9.34 5.36 -3.24
C LEU A 72 -9.84 4.62 -2.00
N VAL A 73 -9.12 3.57 -1.60
CA VAL A 73 -9.40 2.79 -0.40
C VAL A 73 -8.32 3.10 0.65
N VAL A 74 -8.75 3.70 1.74
CA VAL A 74 -7.88 3.98 2.89
C VAL A 74 -7.76 2.72 3.73
N VAL A 75 -6.55 2.19 3.91
CA VAL A 75 -6.27 0.99 4.70
C VAL A 75 -5.35 1.25 5.91
N GLY A 76 -4.81 2.48 6.04
CA GLY A 76 -3.97 2.85 7.18
C GLY A 76 -3.35 4.23 7.05
N PHE A 77 -2.55 4.60 8.05
CA PHE A 77 -1.89 5.91 8.16
C PHE A 77 -0.45 5.75 8.62
N ALA A 78 0.38 5.08 7.81
CA ALA A 78 1.78 4.77 8.17
C ALA A 78 2.64 6.04 8.37
N SER A 79 2.26 7.19 7.82
CA SER A 79 2.91 8.47 8.08
C SER A 79 2.53 9.10 9.42
N MET A 80 1.59 8.51 10.15
CA MET A 80 0.97 9.08 11.37
C MET A 80 0.27 10.43 11.13
N ARG A 81 -0.01 10.79 9.89
CA ARG A 81 -0.74 12.00 9.49
C ARG A 81 -2.09 11.60 8.90
N LEU A 82 -3.16 12.05 9.55
CA LEU A 82 -4.51 11.83 9.04
C LEU A 82 -4.71 12.67 7.77
N PRO A 83 -5.22 12.06 6.69
CA PRO A 83 -5.46 12.78 5.45
C PRO A 83 -6.79 13.52 5.49
N GLU A 84 -6.89 14.57 4.67
CA GLU A 84 -8.15 15.31 4.44
C GLU A 84 -8.61 15.14 2.99
N ALA A 85 -9.83 14.67 2.80
CA ALA A 85 -10.46 14.59 1.48
C ALA A 85 -11.27 15.87 1.22
N LYS A 86 -10.75 16.74 0.35
CA LYS A 86 -11.49 17.94 -0.08
C LYS A 86 -12.65 17.54 -0.98
N ALA A 87 -13.88 17.84 -0.57
CA ALA A 87 -15.12 17.42 -1.25
C ALA A 87 -15.19 17.86 -2.73
N ASN A 88 -14.55 18.97 -3.10
CA ASN A 88 -14.49 19.43 -4.48
C ASN A 88 -13.80 18.42 -5.42
N TYR A 89 -12.78 17.68 -4.95
CA TYR A 89 -12.17 16.62 -5.76
C TYR A 89 -13.14 15.47 -6.02
N LEU A 90 -13.93 15.10 -5.00
CA LEU A 90 -14.92 14.03 -5.11
C LEU A 90 -15.96 14.40 -6.18
N LEU A 91 -16.48 15.62 -6.11
CA LEU A 91 -17.50 16.13 -7.03
C LEU A 91 -16.99 16.22 -8.47
N VAL A 92 -15.85 16.91 -8.69
CA VAL A 92 -15.36 17.23 -10.05
C VAL A 92 -14.96 15.97 -10.82
N LYS A 93 -14.43 14.95 -10.14
CA LYS A 93 -13.95 13.70 -10.76
C LYS A 93 -14.92 12.53 -10.60
N ASN A 94 -16.04 12.71 -9.91
CA ASN A 94 -16.96 11.63 -9.53
C ASN A 94 -16.24 10.45 -8.82
N ILE A 95 -15.18 10.73 -8.07
CA ILE A 95 -14.39 9.71 -7.37
C ILE A 95 -15.00 9.35 -6.02
N SER A 96 -14.70 8.16 -5.53
CA SER A 96 -15.07 7.71 -4.19
C SER A 96 -13.85 7.50 -3.31
N VAL A 97 -14.00 7.84 -2.02
CA VAL A 97 -13.05 7.49 -0.96
C VAL A 97 -13.77 6.59 0.02
N THR A 98 -13.21 5.43 0.28
CA THR A 98 -13.76 4.42 1.20
C THR A 98 -12.71 3.99 2.20
N GLY A 99 -13.12 3.53 3.37
CA GLY A 99 -12.23 2.95 4.37
C GLY A 99 -12.30 1.42 4.36
N LEU A 100 -11.20 0.78 4.74
CA LEU A 100 -11.12 -0.64 5.02
C LEU A 100 -10.35 -0.84 6.34
N GLN A 101 -11.07 -1.06 7.43
CA GLN A 101 -10.50 -1.43 8.72
C GLN A 101 -10.62 -2.93 8.92
N TRP A 102 -9.57 -3.65 8.58
CA TRP A 102 -9.55 -5.11 8.61
C TRP A 102 -9.80 -5.71 10.00
N SER A 103 -9.35 -5.05 11.06
CA SER A 103 -9.54 -5.53 12.44
C SER A 103 -11.01 -5.71 12.81
N ASP A 104 -11.89 -4.81 12.39
CA ASP A 104 -13.32 -4.87 12.69
C ASP A 104 -14.02 -6.05 12.01
N TYR A 105 -13.54 -6.46 10.83
CA TYR A 105 -14.09 -7.63 10.15
C TYR A 105 -13.94 -8.91 10.95
N ARG A 106 -12.88 -9.05 11.76
CA ARG A 106 -12.67 -10.24 12.62
C ARG A 106 -13.77 -10.40 13.66
N GLU A 107 -14.33 -9.29 14.13
CA GLU A 107 -15.38 -9.28 15.14
C GLU A 107 -16.78 -9.33 14.51
N ARG A 108 -16.99 -8.59 13.42
CA ARG A 108 -18.31 -8.42 12.79
C ARG A 108 -18.64 -9.51 11.78
N GLU A 109 -17.63 -10.02 11.06
CA GLU A 109 -17.77 -10.97 9.96
C GLU A 109 -16.77 -12.13 10.06
N PRO A 110 -16.72 -12.85 11.20
CA PRO A 110 -15.69 -13.87 11.45
C PRO A 110 -15.70 -15.00 10.42
N VAL A 111 -16.86 -15.42 9.94
CA VAL A 111 -16.99 -16.47 8.92
C VAL A 111 -16.36 -16.02 7.60
N TRP A 112 -16.58 -14.76 7.20
CA TRP A 112 -15.99 -14.22 5.98
C TRP A 112 -14.45 -14.10 6.11
N VAL A 113 -13.96 -13.67 7.28
CA VAL A 113 -12.52 -13.62 7.55
C VAL A 113 -11.86 -14.98 7.47
N GLN A 114 -12.50 -16.03 8.05
CA GLN A 114 -12.00 -17.42 7.96
C GLN A 114 -11.92 -17.89 6.50
N ARG A 115 -12.94 -17.59 5.70
CA ARG A 115 -12.96 -17.94 4.28
C ARG A 115 -11.82 -17.24 3.52
N VAL A 116 -11.65 -15.92 3.71
CA VAL A 116 -10.56 -15.16 3.08
C VAL A 116 -9.20 -15.71 3.50
N GLN A 117 -9.03 -16.04 4.79
CA GLN A 117 -7.78 -16.62 5.28
C GLN A 117 -7.49 -17.99 4.65
N ALA A 118 -8.50 -18.83 4.49
CA ALA A 118 -8.36 -20.13 3.81
C ALA A 118 -7.97 -19.97 2.34
N GLU A 119 -8.56 -18.99 1.64
CA GLU A 119 -8.20 -18.65 0.24
C GLU A 119 -6.75 -18.17 0.14
N LEU A 120 -6.28 -17.32 1.09
CA LEU A 120 -4.89 -16.85 1.13
C LEU A 120 -3.91 -18.02 1.36
N TYR A 121 -4.23 -18.96 2.23
CA TYR A 121 -3.40 -20.16 2.44
C TYR A 121 -3.37 -21.07 1.20
N ALA A 122 -4.48 -21.23 0.51
CA ALA A 122 -4.51 -21.97 -0.75
C ALA A 122 -3.62 -21.31 -1.82
N LEU A 123 -3.72 -20.01 -2.00
CA LEU A 123 -2.87 -19.25 -2.93
C LEU A 123 -1.38 -19.37 -2.56
N TRP A 124 -1.06 -19.38 -1.26
CA TRP A 124 0.31 -19.57 -0.80
C TRP A 124 0.80 -21.00 -1.09
N ALA A 125 -0.01 -22.02 -0.83
CA ALA A 125 0.33 -23.42 -1.11
C ALA A 125 0.55 -23.67 -2.61
N GLU A 126 -0.22 -23.01 -3.47
CA GLU A 126 -0.06 -23.02 -4.93
C GLU A 126 1.15 -22.21 -5.42
N GLY A 127 1.84 -21.49 -4.53
CA GLY A 127 2.96 -20.60 -4.88
C GLY A 127 2.55 -19.33 -5.61
N ARG A 128 1.28 -19.00 -5.67
CA ARG A 128 0.72 -17.78 -6.26
C ARG A 128 0.81 -16.56 -5.35
N LEU A 129 0.86 -16.78 -4.04
CA LEU A 129 1.12 -15.76 -3.02
C LEU A 129 2.47 -16.05 -2.37
N ARG A 130 3.41 -15.11 -2.49
CA ARG A 130 4.78 -15.26 -1.97
C ARG A 130 5.19 -14.02 -1.19
N PRO A 131 4.82 -13.92 0.11
CA PRO A 131 5.25 -12.82 0.96
C PRO A 131 6.78 -12.77 1.04
N HIS A 132 7.35 -11.60 0.80
CA HIS A 132 8.80 -11.42 0.93
C HIS A 132 9.19 -11.29 2.40
N VAL A 133 9.89 -12.30 2.92
CA VAL A 133 10.49 -12.28 4.26
C VAL A 133 11.96 -11.93 4.10
N SER A 134 12.36 -10.72 4.51
CA SER A 134 13.74 -10.23 4.39
C SER A 134 14.64 -10.71 5.51
N GLU A 135 14.10 -10.78 6.71
CA GLU A 135 14.89 -11.09 7.91
C GLU A 135 14.12 -12.03 8.84
N ARG A 136 14.86 -12.92 9.52
CA ARG A 136 14.33 -13.84 10.53
C ARG A 136 15.15 -13.71 11.80
N TYR A 137 14.48 -13.62 12.94
CA TYR A 137 15.09 -13.54 14.26
C TYR A 137 14.55 -14.66 15.14
N PRO A 138 15.39 -15.27 16.02
CA PRO A 138 14.87 -16.08 17.12
C PRO A 138 13.94 -15.25 18.01
N LEU A 139 12.96 -15.89 18.63
CA LEU A 139 11.97 -15.19 19.46
C LEU A 139 12.64 -14.42 20.61
N GLU A 140 13.70 -14.95 21.19
CA GLU A 140 14.49 -14.33 22.27
C GLU A 140 15.10 -12.97 21.84
N ARG A 141 15.31 -12.78 20.54
CA ARG A 141 15.84 -11.54 19.96
C ARG A 141 14.75 -10.60 19.46
N PHE A 142 13.54 -10.71 19.99
CA PHE A 142 12.43 -9.85 19.55
C PHE A 142 12.71 -8.34 19.65
N ALA A 143 13.49 -7.93 20.68
CA ALA A 143 13.86 -6.53 20.87
C ALA A 143 14.73 -6.00 19.71
N ASP A 144 15.66 -6.83 19.22
CA ASP A 144 16.51 -6.49 18.07
C ASP A 144 15.67 -6.38 16.80
N ALA A 145 14.72 -7.30 16.61
CA ALA A 145 13.78 -7.27 15.47
C ALA A 145 12.91 -6.00 15.48
N LEU A 146 12.41 -5.58 16.65
CA LEU A 146 11.64 -4.34 16.80
C LEU A 146 12.52 -3.11 16.51
N ALA A 147 13.74 -3.07 17.05
CA ALA A 147 14.69 -2.00 16.78
C ALA A 147 15.01 -1.91 15.27
N ARG A 148 15.23 -3.07 14.63
CA ARG A 148 15.46 -3.16 13.18
C ARG A 148 14.28 -2.67 12.37
N PHE A 149 13.05 -3.01 12.78
CA PHE A 149 11.82 -2.56 12.12
C PHE A 149 11.65 -1.04 12.21
N GLY A 150 12.04 -0.42 13.32
CA GLY A 150 12.04 1.04 13.48
C GLY A 150 13.05 1.78 12.60
N GLN A 151 14.04 1.08 12.04
CA GLN A 151 15.01 1.67 11.12
C GLN A 151 14.46 1.69 9.70
N ARG A 152 14.87 2.70 8.92
CA ARG A 152 14.55 2.73 7.49
C ARG A 152 15.33 1.61 6.74
N GLY A 153 14.73 1.04 5.70
CA GLY A 153 15.42 0.08 4.82
C GLY A 153 15.00 -1.39 4.98
N VAL A 154 14.02 -1.69 5.84
CA VAL A 154 13.43 -3.04 5.85
C VAL A 154 12.68 -3.27 4.54
N LEU A 155 13.01 -4.37 3.86
CA LEU A 155 12.38 -4.80 2.60
C LEU A 155 11.43 -5.97 2.86
N GLY A 156 10.13 -5.72 2.90
CA GLY A 156 9.13 -6.77 3.13
C GLY A 156 8.85 -7.01 4.61
N LYS A 157 8.93 -8.26 5.06
CA LYS A 157 8.55 -8.68 6.42
C LYS A 157 9.73 -9.16 7.24
N ILE A 158 9.71 -8.84 8.53
CA ILE A 158 10.56 -9.46 9.55
C ILE A 158 9.72 -10.50 10.28
N VAL A 159 10.26 -11.70 10.51
CA VAL A 159 9.58 -12.81 11.17
C VAL A 159 10.36 -13.23 12.41
N LEU A 160 9.67 -13.45 13.50
CA LEU A 160 10.20 -14.09 14.70
C LEU A 160 9.93 -15.60 14.61
N LEU A 161 10.97 -16.37 14.90
CA LEU A 161 10.91 -17.84 14.91
C LEU A 161 10.94 -18.32 16.37
N PRO A 162 10.05 -19.25 16.78
CA PRO A 162 10.07 -19.86 18.12
C PRO A 162 11.32 -20.67 18.36
#